data_55630b8786dabe6ca719a96dc922cb59
#
_entry.id   55630b8786dabe6ca719a96dc922cb59
#
_cell.length_a   1.000
_cell.length_b   1.000
_cell.length_c   1.000
_cell.angle_alpha   90.00
_cell.angle_beta   90.00
_cell.angle_gamma   90.00
#
_symmetry.space_group_name_H-M   'P 1'
#
loop_
_entity.id
_entity.type
_entity.pdbx_description
1 polymer ?
#
loop_
_entity_poly.entity_id
_entity_poly.type
_entity_poly.pdbx_seq_one_letter_code
_entity_poly.pdbx_strand_id
1 'polypeptide(L)'
;PLDFAVEQGDRIALEGRNGSGKSSLFKLLLGQNIRHEGALSTAPGLNISYVPQDTSFLRGALGDFILERGIGESLFKAILRKLGFSREQFDRLLEDYSGGQKKKVLIAASLCEQAHLYVWDEPLNFLDIDSRLQIEELLRGFAPTMIFVEHDRAFQEAIATKVIAL
;
A
#
# COMPACT_ATOMS: atom_id res chain seq x y z
N PRO A 1 -23.74 1.73 10.37
CA PRO A 1 -22.62 2.23 11.14
C PRO A 1 -21.46 1.26 11.08
N LEU A 2 -20.25 1.78 10.86
CA LEU A 2 -19.02 0.99 10.83
C LEU A 2 -18.39 1.04 12.24
N ASP A 3 -18.15 -0.13 12.82
CA ASP A 3 -17.50 -0.23 14.13
C ASP A 3 -16.52 -1.41 14.11
N PHE A 4 -15.23 -1.10 14.19
CA PHE A 4 -14.18 -2.10 14.26
C PHE A 4 -12.91 -1.54 14.89
N ALA A 5 -12.06 -2.42 15.40
CA ALA A 5 -10.74 -2.10 15.89
C ALA A 5 -9.68 -2.85 15.07
N VAL A 6 -8.52 -2.22 14.94
CA VAL A 6 -7.33 -2.80 14.32
C VAL A 6 -6.32 -3.13 15.39
N GLU A 7 -5.97 -4.39 15.49
CA GLU A 7 -4.94 -4.89 16.40
C GLU A 7 -3.65 -5.20 15.67
N GLN A 8 -2.55 -5.22 16.39
CA GLN A 8 -1.25 -5.58 15.80
C GLN A 8 -1.31 -6.97 15.16
N GLY A 9 -0.87 -7.05 13.91
CA GLY A 9 -0.91 -8.27 13.12
C GLY A 9 -2.18 -8.45 12.27
N ASP A 10 -3.19 -7.60 12.46
CA ASP A 10 -4.38 -7.63 11.61
C ASP A 10 -4.05 -7.21 10.17
N ARG A 11 -4.61 -7.94 9.24
CA ARG A 11 -4.64 -7.58 7.81
C ARG A 11 -6.10 -7.53 7.37
N ILE A 12 -6.64 -6.33 7.33
CA ILE A 12 -8.07 -6.09 7.12
C ILE A 12 -8.33 -5.74 5.66
N ALA A 13 -9.13 -6.56 5.00
CA ALA A 13 -9.69 -6.23 3.69
C ALA A 13 -10.98 -5.42 3.87
N LEU A 14 -11.04 -4.22 3.27
CA LEU A 14 -12.24 -3.41 3.21
C LEU A 14 -13.01 -3.75 1.93
N GLU A 15 -14.24 -4.19 2.10
CA GLU A 15 -15.17 -4.45 1.00
C GLU A 15 -16.30 -3.41 0.98
N GLY A 16 -16.81 -3.15 -0.19
CA GLY A 16 -17.93 -2.26 -0.37
C GLY A 16 -18.05 -1.76 -1.82
N ARG A 17 -19.24 -1.32 -2.19
CA ARG A 17 -19.48 -0.73 -3.52
C ARG A 17 -18.69 0.57 -3.68
N ASN A 18 -18.49 0.98 -4.93
CA ASN A 18 -17.97 2.32 -5.21
C ASN A 18 -18.87 3.37 -4.55
N GLY A 19 -18.26 4.33 -3.84
CA GLY A 19 -19.00 5.33 -3.08
C GLY A 19 -19.45 4.89 -1.69
N SER A 20 -19.10 3.69 -1.21
CA SER A 20 -19.47 3.23 0.14
C SER A 20 -18.69 3.91 1.28
N GLY A 21 -17.68 4.71 0.97
CA GLY A 21 -16.90 5.45 1.97
C GLY A 21 -15.48 4.89 2.23
N LYS A 22 -15.02 3.90 1.47
CA LYS A 22 -13.64 3.35 1.62
C LYS A 22 -12.57 4.43 1.54
N SER A 23 -12.63 5.26 0.49
CA SER A 23 -11.68 6.37 0.31
C SER A 23 -11.80 7.43 1.40
N SER A 24 -13.01 7.68 1.91
CA SER A 24 -13.24 8.59 3.02
C SER A 24 -12.61 8.05 4.32
N LEU A 25 -12.74 6.76 4.57
CA LEU A 25 -12.09 6.12 5.71
C LEU A 25 -10.57 6.26 5.63
N PHE A 26 -9.96 6.03 4.46
CA PHE A 26 -8.52 6.22 4.28
C PHE A 26 -8.09 7.67 4.50
N LYS A 27 -8.85 8.64 4.01
CA LYS A 27 -8.58 10.07 4.28
C LYS A 27 -8.62 10.39 5.76
N LEU A 28 -9.58 9.84 6.50
CA LEU A 28 -9.65 10.00 7.96
C LEU A 28 -8.44 9.39 8.66
N LEU A 29 -8.06 8.16 8.29
CA LEU A 29 -6.89 7.49 8.86
C LEU A 29 -5.60 8.28 8.60
N LEU A 30 -5.50 8.94 7.45
CA LEU A 30 -4.37 9.80 7.08
C LEU A 30 -4.43 11.20 7.72
N GLY A 31 -5.39 11.46 8.60
CA GLY A 31 -5.52 12.72 9.32
C GLY A 31 -6.12 13.86 8.50
N GLN A 32 -6.74 13.57 7.36
CA GLN A 32 -7.42 14.60 6.57
C GLN A 32 -8.72 15.02 7.25
N ASN A 33 -8.96 16.33 7.31
CA ASN A 33 -10.18 16.86 7.90
C ASN A 33 -11.35 16.75 6.91
N ILE A 34 -12.12 15.68 7.04
CA ILE A 34 -13.34 15.46 6.26
C ILE A 34 -14.55 15.35 7.19
N ARG A 35 -15.71 15.76 6.70
CA ARG A 35 -16.96 15.62 7.46
C ARG A 35 -17.30 14.14 7.64
N HIS A 36 -17.47 13.72 8.89
CA HIS A 36 -17.86 12.37 9.28
C HIS A 36 -18.72 12.38 10.53
N GLU A 37 -19.41 11.30 10.78
CA GLU A 37 -20.11 11.01 12.02
C GLU A 37 -19.40 9.87 12.74
N GLY A 38 -19.42 9.89 14.06
CA GLY A 38 -18.75 8.89 14.88
C GLY A 38 -17.37 9.34 15.35
N ALA A 39 -16.62 8.42 15.94
CA ALA A 39 -15.32 8.67 16.52
C ALA A 39 -14.25 7.78 15.88
N LEU A 40 -13.10 8.36 15.55
CA LEU A 40 -11.88 7.67 15.21
C LEU A 40 -10.86 7.90 16.31
N SER A 41 -10.34 6.83 16.89
CA SER A 41 -9.25 6.88 17.86
C SER A 41 -8.04 6.16 17.30
N THR A 42 -6.88 6.80 17.39
CA THR A 42 -5.59 6.21 16.96
C THR A 42 -4.60 6.27 18.11
N ALA A 43 -3.68 5.32 18.15
CA ALA A 43 -2.60 5.35 19.14
C ALA A 43 -1.72 6.60 18.95
N PRO A 44 -1.23 7.19 20.03
CA PRO A 44 -0.29 8.32 19.94
C PRO A 44 0.96 7.94 19.17
N GLY A 45 1.42 8.83 18.27
CA GLY A 45 2.63 8.58 17.48
C GLY A 45 2.49 7.50 16.40
N LEU A 46 1.27 7.17 15.97
CA LEU A 46 1.03 6.20 14.93
C LEU A 46 1.59 6.67 13.58
N ASN A 47 2.56 5.93 13.05
CA ASN A 47 3.07 6.12 11.70
C ASN A 47 2.32 5.23 10.71
N ILE A 48 1.81 5.86 9.66
CA ILE A 48 1.06 5.18 8.60
C ILE A 48 1.85 5.25 7.29
N SER A 49 2.04 4.10 6.66
CA SER A 49 2.55 4.00 5.30
C SER A 49 1.39 3.84 4.33
N TYR A 50 1.31 4.70 3.33
CA TYR A 50 0.19 4.75 2.41
C TYR A 50 0.60 4.49 0.96
N VAL A 51 -0.10 3.56 0.32
CA VAL A 51 -0.03 3.35 -1.13
C VAL A 51 -1.34 3.81 -1.74
N PRO A 52 -1.34 4.97 -2.43
CA PRO A 52 -2.54 5.49 -3.09
C PRO A 52 -2.89 4.70 -4.34
N GLN A 53 -4.15 4.79 -4.76
CA GLN A 53 -4.61 4.26 -6.04
C GLN A 53 -3.96 4.98 -7.22
N ASP A 54 -3.90 6.31 -7.17
CA ASP A 54 -3.26 7.15 -8.19
C ASP A 54 -1.74 7.16 -8.02
N THR A 55 -1.02 6.91 -9.10
CA THR A 55 0.45 6.91 -9.17
C THR A 55 1.02 8.01 -10.06
N SER A 56 0.17 8.86 -10.63
CA SER A 56 0.54 9.88 -11.63
C SER A 56 1.47 10.97 -11.10
N PHE A 57 1.57 11.12 -9.79
CA PHE A 57 2.45 12.11 -9.14
C PHE A 57 3.93 11.70 -9.15
N LEU A 58 4.26 10.44 -9.45
CA LEU A 58 5.65 9.96 -9.46
C LEU A 58 6.44 10.58 -10.61
N ARG A 59 7.51 11.30 -10.29
CA ARG A 59 8.39 11.99 -11.23
C ARG A 59 9.83 11.99 -10.73
N GLY A 60 10.76 12.18 -11.65
CA GLY A 60 12.17 12.34 -11.37
C GLY A 60 12.94 11.03 -11.27
N ALA A 61 14.16 11.11 -10.78
CA ALA A 61 15.05 9.97 -10.64
C ALA A 61 14.68 9.11 -9.42
N LEU A 62 14.86 7.81 -9.56
CA LEU A 62 14.58 6.86 -8.47
C LEU A 62 15.44 7.14 -7.23
N GLY A 63 16.71 7.58 -7.41
CA GLY A 63 17.58 7.94 -6.31
C GLY A 63 17.06 9.11 -5.47
N ASP A 64 16.49 10.13 -6.11
CA ASP A 64 15.87 11.26 -5.42
C ASP A 64 14.63 10.82 -4.62
N PHE A 65 13.81 9.96 -5.21
CA PHE A 65 12.67 9.37 -4.54
C PHE A 65 13.06 8.61 -3.26
N ILE A 66 14.12 7.80 -3.33
CA ILE A 66 14.66 7.05 -2.19
C ILE A 66 15.09 8.01 -1.06
N LEU A 67 15.83 9.09 -1.43
CA LEU A 67 16.30 10.08 -0.47
C LEU A 67 15.15 10.86 0.19
N GLU A 68 14.18 11.32 -0.59
CA GLU A 68 13.00 12.06 -0.10
C GLU A 68 12.16 11.22 0.86
N ARG A 69 12.04 9.92 0.58
CA ARG A 69 11.31 8.97 1.43
C ARG A 69 12.10 8.50 2.65
N GLY A 70 13.41 8.72 2.67
CA GLY A 70 14.27 8.27 3.77
C GLY A 70 14.34 6.76 3.93
N ILE A 71 14.23 6.01 2.83
CA ILE A 71 14.21 4.54 2.82
C ILE A 71 15.57 3.97 2.45
N GLY A 72 15.85 2.73 2.88
CA GLY A 72 17.08 2.03 2.57
C GLY A 72 17.15 1.59 1.10
N GLU A 73 18.13 2.08 0.36
CA GLU A 73 18.30 1.81 -1.07
C GLU A 73 18.44 0.32 -1.38
N SER A 74 19.27 -0.41 -0.61
CA SER A 74 19.55 -1.83 -0.85
C SER A 74 18.30 -2.70 -0.71
N LEU A 75 17.52 -2.51 0.34
CA LEU A 75 16.26 -3.24 0.55
C LEU A 75 15.23 -2.87 -0.51
N PHE A 76 15.09 -1.60 -0.81
CA PHE A 76 14.15 -1.09 -1.81
C PHE A 76 14.44 -1.71 -3.19
N LYS A 77 15.67 -1.66 -3.64
CA LYS A 77 16.08 -2.27 -4.92
C LYS A 77 15.94 -3.79 -4.93
N ALA A 78 16.22 -4.45 -3.80
CA ALA A 78 16.02 -5.89 -3.68
C ALA A 78 14.55 -6.28 -3.85
N ILE A 79 13.63 -5.55 -3.24
CA ILE A 79 12.19 -5.76 -3.40
C ILE A 79 11.78 -5.52 -4.86
N LEU A 80 12.22 -4.43 -5.48
CA LEU A 80 11.90 -4.15 -6.88
C LEU A 80 12.42 -5.23 -7.84
N ARG A 81 13.62 -5.77 -7.61
CA ARG A 81 14.12 -6.92 -8.38
C ARG A 81 13.22 -8.14 -8.23
N LYS A 82 12.78 -8.42 -7.01
CA LYS A 82 11.83 -9.51 -6.73
C LYS A 82 10.50 -9.30 -7.46
N LEU A 83 10.10 -8.05 -7.66
CA LEU A 83 8.92 -7.66 -8.43
C LEU A 83 9.19 -7.56 -9.95
N GLY A 84 10.33 -8.02 -10.43
CA GLY A 84 10.65 -8.12 -11.84
C GLY A 84 11.36 -6.92 -12.45
N PHE A 85 11.86 -5.97 -11.66
CA PHE A 85 12.67 -4.86 -12.18
C PHE A 85 14.03 -5.37 -12.66
N SER A 86 14.37 -5.05 -13.91
CA SER A 86 15.71 -5.23 -14.46
C SER A 86 16.63 -4.08 -14.07
N ARG A 87 17.94 -4.29 -14.22
CA ARG A 87 18.94 -3.27 -13.93
C ARG A 87 18.70 -1.98 -14.73
N GLU A 88 18.32 -2.09 -15.96
CA GLU A 88 18.07 -0.96 -16.88
C GLU A 88 16.89 -0.09 -16.43
N GLN A 89 15.89 -0.69 -15.79
CA GLN A 89 14.72 0.03 -15.31
C GLN A 89 15.06 0.98 -14.17
N PHE A 90 16.08 0.70 -13.37
CA PHE A 90 16.50 1.59 -12.28
C PHE A 90 17.05 2.94 -12.76
N ASP A 91 17.54 3.01 -14.00
CA ASP A 91 18.11 4.22 -14.59
C ASP A 91 17.08 5.11 -15.29
N ARG A 92 15.82 4.66 -15.40
CA ARG A 92 14.75 5.42 -16.02
C ARG A 92 14.10 6.39 -15.04
N LEU A 93 13.54 7.48 -15.58
CA LEU A 93 12.74 8.41 -14.79
C LEU A 93 11.39 7.78 -14.40
N LEU A 94 10.88 8.16 -13.22
CA LEU A 94 9.63 7.61 -12.69
C LEU A 94 8.42 7.91 -13.59
N GLU A 95 8.38 9.08 -14.22
CA GLU A 95 7.32 9.45 -15.17
C GLU A 95 7.27 8.54 -16.40
N ASP A 96 8.39 7.92 -16.76
CA ASP A 96 8.50 7.01 -17.92
C ASP A 96 8.14 5.56 -17.58
N TYR A 97 7.87 5.27 -16.31
CA TYR A 97 7.41 3.94 -15.91
C TYR A 97 5.97 3.70 -16.32
N SER A 98 5.65 2.43 -16.62
CA SER A 98 4.26 2.00 -16.77
C SER A 98 3.47 2.15 -15.46
N GLY A 99 2.14 2.11 -15.53
CA GLY A 99 1.30 2.13 -14.34
C GLY A 99 1.64 1.00 -13.36
N GLY A 100 1.90 -0.20 -13.85
CA GLY A 100 2.33 -1.34 -13.04
C GLY A 100 3.70 -1.14 -12.40
N GLN A 101 4.66 -0.59 -13.12
CA GLN A 101 5.99 -0.28 -12.59
C GLN A 101 5.92 0.80 -11.49
N LYS A 102 5.13 1.86 -11.70
CA LYS A 102 4.88 2.89 -10.67
C LYS A 102 4.26 2.28 -9.41
N LYS A 103 3.31 1.39 -9.57
CA LYS A 103 2.67 0.68 -8.45
C LYS A 103 3.69 -0.16 -7.67
N LYS A 104 4.56 -0.88 -8.36
CA LYS A 104 5.65 -1.64 -7.74
C LYS A 104 6.61 -0.76 -6.94
N VAL A 105 6.93 0.42 -7.45
CA VAL A 105 7.76 1.42 -6.74
C VAL A 105 7.09 1.82 -5.42
N LEU A 106 5.81 2.16 -5.44
CA LEU A 106 5.09 2.57 -4.23
C LEU A 106 4.95 1.43 -3.21
N ILE A 107 4.68 0.21 -3.67
CA ILE A 107 4.61 -0.97 -2.79
C ILE A 107 5.98 -1.25 -2.15
N ALA A 108 7.05 -1.26 -2.94
CA ALA A 108 8.40 -1.47 -2.42
C ALA A 108 8.81 -0.39 -1.42
N ALA A 109 8.50 0.87 -1.71
CA ALA A 109 8.76 1.99 -0.79
C ALA A 109 7.98 1.81 0.52
N SER A 110 6.70 1.48 0.44
CA SER A 110 5.86 1.24 1.62
C SER A 110 6.45 0.13 2.51
N LEU A 111 6.87 -0.99 1.93
CA LEU A 111 7.48 -2.09 2.68
C LEU A 111 8.84 -1.73 3.31
N CYS A 112 9.52 -0.71 2.78
CA CYS A 112 10.77 -0.18 3.36
C CYS A 112 10.51 0.84 4.48
N GLU A 113 9.34 1.42 4.57
CA GLU A 113 8.97 2.35 5.62
C GLU A 113 8.75 1.60 6.94
N GLN A 114 9.25 2.16 8.03
CA GLN A 114 9.00 1.65 9.38
C GLN A 114 7.68 2.22 9.90
N ALA A 115 6.58 1.63 9.47
CA ALA A 115 5.24 2.06 9.85
C ALA A 115 4.58 1.10 10.86
N HIS A 116 3.66 1.64 11.65
CA HIS A 116 2.82 0.85 12.54
C HIS A 116 1.60 0.28 11.81
N LEU A 117 1.08 1.03 10.82
CA LEU A 117 -0.06 0.66 10.01
C LEU A 117 0.23 0.93 8.53
N TYR A 118 -0.06 -0.06 7.70
CA TYR A 118 0.03 0.05 6.24
C TYR A 118 -1.36 0.16 5.66
N VAL A 119 -1.60 1.20 4.86
CA VAL A 119 -2.87 1.46 4.20
C VAL A 119 -2.66 1.43 2.70
N TRP A 120 -3.21 0.43 2.02
CA TRP A 120 -3.03 0.22 0.58
C TRP A 120 -4.34 0.28 -0.18
N ASP A 121 -4.42 1.16 -1.15
CA ASP A 121 -5.61 1.39 -1.97
C ASP A 121 -5.44 0.80 -3.36
N GLU A 122 -6.06 -0.34 -3.61
CA GLU A 122 -6.01 -1.11 -4.85
C GLU A 122 -4.56 -1.36 -5.34
N PRO A 123 -3.73 -2.01 -4.52
CA PRO A 123 -2.31 -2.14 -4.82
C PRO A 123 -2.01 -3.01 -6.05
N LEU A 124 -2.92 -3.89 -6.45
CA LEU A 124 -2.69 -4.84 -7.54
C LEU A 124 -3.09 -4.33 -8.92
N ASN A 125 -3.65 -3.12 -9.02
CA ASN A 125 -4.00 -2.55 -10.31
C ASN A 125 -2.78 -2.49 -11.24
N PHE A 126 -2.99 -2.93 -12.49
CA PHE A 126 -1.97 -2.99 -13.55
C PHE A 126 -0.81 -3.97 -13.32
N LEU A 127 -0.90 -4.84 -12.33
CA LEU A 127 0.12 -5.85 -12.05
C LEU A 127 -0.17 -7.17 -12.76
N ASP A 128 0.89 -7.81 -13.23
CA ASP A 128 0.86 -9.18 -13.72
C ASP A 128 0.72 -10.20 -12.58
N ILE A 129 0.41 -11.44 -12.94
CA ILE A 129 0.17 -12.51 -11.97
C ILE A 129 1.43 -12.81 -11.15
N ASP A 130 2.60 -12.84 -11.78
CA ASP A 130 3.85 -13.15 -11.09
C ASP A 130 4.18 -12.09 -10.03
N SER A 131 4.00 -10.81 -10.36
CA SER A 131 4.17 -9.71 -9.41
C SER A 131 3.20 -9.79 -8.25
N ARG A 132 1.95 -10.16 -8.51
CA ARG A 132 0.93 -10.36 -7.47
C ARG A 132 1.32 -11.47 -6.50
N LEU A 133 1.78 -12.61 -6.99
CA LEU A 133 2.26 -13.73 -6.16
C LEU A 133 3.48 -13.33 -5.33
N GLN A 134 4.40 -12.56 -5.90
CA GLN A 134 5.56 -12.04 -5.18
C GLN A 134 5.16 -11.06 -4.06
N ILE A 135 4.17 -10.22 -4.29
CA ILE A 135 3.63 -9.33 -3.26
C ILE A 135 2.99 -10.13 -2.13
N GLU A 136 2.22 -11.16 -2.42
CA GLU A 136 1.66 -12.06 -1.41
C GLU A 136 2.78 -12.69 -0.55
N GLU A 137 3.83 -13.16 -1.17
CA GLU A 137 4.98 -13.74 -0.46
C GLU A 137 5.67 -12.71 0.43
N LEU A 138 5.90 -11.49 -0.08
CA LEU A 138 6.48 -10.39 0.70
C LEU A 138 5.60 -10.04 1.89
N LEU A 139 4.29 -9.95 1.74
CA LEU A 139 3.37 -9.65 2.84
C LEU A 139 3.35 -10.76 3.89
N ARG A 140 3.44 -12.01 3.50
CA ARG A 140 3.57 -13.11 4.47
C ARG A 140 4.87 -13.03 5.26
N GLY A 141 5.97 -12.64 4.62
CA GLY A 141 7.27 -12.49 5.26
C GLY A 141 7.37 -11.27 6.18
N PHE A 142 6.89 -10.12 5.73
CA PHE A 142 6.89 -8.88 6.52
C PHE A 142 5.81 -8.89 7.61
N ALA A 143 4.70 -9.59 7.40
CA ALA A 143 3.55 -9.68 8.28
C ALA A 143 3.07 -8.30 8.82
N PRO A 144 2.82 -7.30 7.97
CA PRO A 144 2.46 -5.97 8.42
C PRO A 144 1.06 -5.95 9.01
N THR A 145 0.83 -5.04 9.97
CA THR A 145 -0.53 -4.62 10.33
C THR A 145 -1.05 -3.72 9.22
N MET A 146 -2.14 -4.08 8.57
CA MET A 146 -2.58 -3.34 7.38
C MET A 146 -4.09 -3.29 7.19
N ILE A 147 -4.53 -2.24 6.51
CA ILE A 147 -5.88 -2.13 5.95
C ILE A 147 -5.73 -1.92 4.45
N PHE A 148 -6.44 -2.67 3.65
CA PHE A 148 -6.36 -2.55 2.21
C PHE A 148 -7.71 -2.69 1.52
N VAL A 149 -7.82 -2.04 0.37
CA VAL A 149 -8.91 -2.23 -0.59
C VAL A 149 -8.35 -2.98 -1.78
N GLU A 150 -8.95 -4.12 -2.10
CA GLU A 150 -8.59 -4.90 -3.29
C GLU A 150 -9.78 -5.73 -3.72
N HIS A 151 -9.99 -5.86 -5.03
CA HIS A 151 -11.11 -6.61 -5.62
C HIS A 151 -10.74 -8.06 -5.96
N ASP A 152 -9.46 -8.39 -5.92
CA ASP A 152 -8.96 -9.74 -6.18
C ASP A 152 -9.24 -10.65 -4.99
N ARG A 153 -10.15 -11.60 -5.17
CA ARG A 153 -10.54 -12.53 -4.12
C ARG A 153 -9.41 -13.45 -3.69
N ALA A 154 -8.60 -13.92 -4.63
CA ALA A 154 -7.48 -14.81 -4.31
C ALA A 154 -6.47 -14.10 -3.40
N PHE A 155 -6.18 -12.83 -3.67
CA PHE A 155 -5.33 -12.02 -2.82
C PHE A 155 -5.94 -11.77 -1.44
N GLN A 156 -7.22 -11.43 -1.37
CA GLN A 156 -7.93 -11.24 -0.11
C GLN A 156 -7.87 -12.53 0.74
N GLU A 157 -8.19 -13.67 0.16
CA GLU A 157 -8.16 -14.98 0.85
C GLU A 157 -6.73 -15.35 1.32
N ALA A 158 -5.71 -15.00 0.53
CA ALA A 158 -4.32 -15.27 0.87
C ALA A 158 -3.78 -14.38 2.00
N ILE A 159 -4.22 -13.13 2.10
CA ILE A 159 -3.59 -12.10 2.93
C ILE A 159 -4.49 -11.65 4.09
N ALA A 160 -5.80 -11.48 3.90
CA ALA A 160 -6.68 -10.93 4.91
C ALA A 160 -6.84 -11.85 6.13
N THR A 161 -6.75 -11.27 7.31
CA THR A 161 -7.14 -11.92 8.57
C THR A 161 -8.57 -11.60 8.95
N LYS A 162 -9.08 -10.46 8.48
CA LYS A 162 -10.45 -9.98 8.69
C LYS A 162 -10.97 -9.32 7.43
N VAL A 163 -12.26 -9.38 7.22
CA VAL A 163 -12.97 -8.67 6.15
C VAL A 163 -14.01 -7.77 6.79
N ILE A 164 -14.00 -6.49 6.42
CA ILE A 164 -14.95 -5.49 6.90
C ILE A 164 -15.73 -4.95 5.70
N ALA A 165 -17.04 -5.06 5.76
CA ALA A 165 -17.94 -4.53 4.74
C ALA A 165 -18.43 -3.11 5.11
N LEU A 166 -18.36 -2.18 4.12
CA LEU A 166 -18.89 -0.83 4.22
C LEU A 166 -20.21 -0.68 3.46
#